data_4c823020c5be0657abca86c5423bdb5f
#
_entry.id   4c823020c5be0657abca86c5423bdb5f
#
_cell.length_a   1.000
_cell.length_b   1.000
_cell.length_c   1.000
_cell.angle_alpha   90.00
_cell.angle_beta   90.00
_cell.angle_gamma   90.00
#
_symmetry.space_group_name_H-M   'P 1'
#
loop_
_entity.id
_entity.type
_entity.pdbx_description
1 polymer ?
#
loop_
_entity_poly.entity_id
_entity_poly.type
_entity_poly.pdbx_seq_one_letter_code
_entity_poly.pdbx_strand_id
1 'polypeptide(L)' 'DAAVEAAKTAAGVTEECRTWADWHRSGYEVIHGSKVLFQAVLIWASKGDDARYTASFFGASQVHPIEA' A
#
# COMPACT_ATOMS: atom_id res chain seq x y z
N ASP A 1 -6.90 -7.55 4.71
CA ASP A 1 -6.57 -8.67 3.82
C ASP A 1 -5.39 -9.46 4.38
N ALA A 2 -5.55 -10.78 4.50
CA ALA A 2 -4.53 -11.64 5.11
C ALA A 2 -3.20 -11.60 4.35
N ALA A 3 -3.23 -11.48 3.02
CA ALA A 3 -2.00 -11.41 2.22
C ALA A 3 -1.22 -10.13 2.51
N VAL A 4 -1.92 -9.02 2.69
CA VAL A 4 -1.29 -7.75 3.03
C VAL A 4 -0.69 -7.81 4.42
N GLU A 5 -1.43 -8.34 5.38
CA GLU A 5 -0.93 -8.46 6.75
C GLU A 5 0.29 -9.37 6.84
N ALA A 6 0.27 -10.47 6.11
CA ALA A 6 1.41 -11.38 6.09
C ALA A 6 2.65 -10.71 5.48
N ALA A 7 2.47 -9.99 4.37
CA ALA A 7 3.59 -9.30 3.74
C ALA A 7 4.14 -8.19 4.62
N LYS A 8 3.25 -7.47 5.30
CA LYS A 8 3.64 -6.41 6.23
C LYS A 8 4.46 -6.96 7.38
N THR A 9 3.99 -8.07 7.97
CA THR A 9 4.68 -8.73 9.07
C THR A 9 6.06 -9.23 8.62
N ALA A 10 6.12 -9.85 7.43
CA ALA A 10 7.38 -10.37 6.90
C ALA A 10 8.39 -9.25 6.66
N ALA A 11 7.92 -8.05 6.33
CA ALA A 11 8.79 -6.90 6.12
C ALA A 11 9.18 -6.19 7.42
N GLY A 12 8.61 -6.61 8.54
CA GLY A 12 8.90 -5.98 9.84
C GLY A 12 8.28 -4.60 10.01
N VAL A 13 7.25 -4.29 9.24
CA VAL A 13 6.60 -2.98 9.27
C VAL A 13 5.46 -3.00 10.27
N THR A 14 5.44 -2.02 11.16
CA THR A 14 4.42 -1.94 12.22
C THR A 14 3.49 -0.74 12.08
N GLU A 15 3.84 0.24 11.26
CA GLU A 15 2.98 1.41 11.05
C GLU A 15 1.86 1.10 10.07
N GLU A 16 0.86 1.96 10.05
CA GLU A 16 -0.23 1.82 9.10
C GLU A 16 0.30 2.01 7.68
N CYS A 17 -0.08 1.10 6.79
CA CYS A 17 0.36 1.13 5.39
C CYS A 17 -0.82 1.05 4.46
N ARG A 18 -0.73 1.80 3.36
CA ARG A 18 -1.74 1.80 2.31
C ARG A 18 -1.03 1.95 0.97
N THR A 19 -1.74 1.62 -0.11
CA THR A 19 -1.22 1.86 -1.44
C THR A 19 -1.18 3.36 -1.70
N TRP A 20 -0.42 3.76 -2.72
CA TRP A 20 -0.34 5.16 -3.11
C TRP A 20 -1.73 5.74 -3.38
N ALA A 21 -2.55 5.00 -4.13
CA ALA A 21 -3.90 5.44 -4.47
C ALA A 21 -4.79 5.58 -3.24
N ASP A 22 -4.68 4.67 -2.29
CA ASP A 22 -5.46 4.72 -1.06
C ASP A 22 -5.08 5.92 -0.20
N TRP A 23 -3.78 6.20 -0.08
CA TRP A 23 -3.33 7.39 0.64
C TRP A 23 -3.88 8.64 -0.01
N HIS A 24 -3.78 8.72 -1.34
CA HIS A 24 -4.25 9.89 -2.08
C HIS A 24 -5.75 10.08 -1.89
N ARG A 25 -6.50 9.00 -1.92
CA ARG A 25 -7.95 9.03 -1.72
C ARG A 25 -8.32 9.50 -0.30
N SER A 26 -7.44 9.25 0.64
CA SER A 26 -7.64 9.66 2.05
C SER A 26 -7.18 11.09 2.33
N GLY A 27 -6.69 11.80 1.32
CA GLY A 27 -6.24 13.18 1.49
C GLY A 27 -4.77 13.33 1.81
N TYR A 28 -3.97 12.30 1.49
CA TYR A 28 -2.53 12.31 1.72
C TYR A 28 -1.79 12.04 0.44
N GLU A 29 -0.55 12.47 0.38
CA GLU A 29 0.31 12.11 -0.74
C GLU A 29 1.63 11.58 -0.22
N VAL A 30 2.23 10.67 -0.99
CA VAL A 30 3.51 10.08 -0.64
C VAL A 30 4.62 11.09 -0.87
N ILE A 31 5.50 11.22 0.11
CA ILE A 31 6.62 12.16 0.03
C ILE A 31 7.54 11.74 -1.12
N HIS A 32 7.90 12.72 -1.96
CA HIS A 32 8.74 12.46 -3.12
C HIS A 32 10.07 11.79 -2.69
N GLY A 33 10.42 10.73 -3.39
CA GLY A 33 11.63 9.99 -3.07
C GLY A 33 11.44 8.85 -2.09
N SER A 34 10.25 8.70 -1.51
CA SER A 34 9.97 7.58 -0.62
C SER A 34 9.99 6.25 -1.37
N LYS A 35 10.50 5.23 -0.71
CA LYS A 35 10.57 3.89 -1.31
C LYS A 35 9.46 3.02 -0.75
N VAL A 36 9.01 2.08 -1.56
CA VAL A 36 8.01 1.10 -1.15
C VAL A 36 8.52 0.31 0.05
N LEU A 37 7.70 0.21 1.10
CA LEU A 37 8.06 -0.55 2.29
C LEU A 37 7.90 -2.05 2.07
N PHE A 38 6.85 -2.45 1.37
CA PHE A 38 6.64 -3.85 1.02
C PHE A 38 5.62 -3.94 -0.11
N GLN A 39 5.55 -5.12 -0.73
CA GLN A 39 4.58 -5.39 -1.78
C GLN A 39 3.80 -6.64 -1.42
N ALA A 40 2.57 -6.71 -1.90
CA ALA A 40 1.73 -7.89 -1.74
C ALA A 40 1.04 -8.21 -3.06
N VAL A 41 0.89 -9.49 -3.36
CA VAL A 41 0.16 -9.95 -4.54
C VAL A 41 -1.29 -10.13 -4.12
N LEU A 42 -2.18 -9.41 -4.79
CA LEU A 42 -3.60 -9.42 -4.48
C LEU A 42 -4.37 -10.02 -5.65
N ILE A 43 -5.57 -10.53 -5.35
CA ILE A 43 -6.44 -11.09 -6.36
C ILE A 43 -7.44 -10.04 -6.79
N TRP A 44 -7.56 -9.84 -8.10
CA TRP A 44 -8.48 -8.86 -8.66
C TRP A 44 -9.79 -9.58 -8.99
N ALA A 45 -10.71 -9.59 -8.02
CA ALA A 45 -11.95 -10.35 -8.13
C ALA A 45 -12.79 -10.00 -9.35
N SER A 46 -12.77 -8.74 -9.77
CA SER A 46 -13.57 -8.30 -10.91
C SER A 46 -13.04 -8.77 -12.26
N LYS A 47 -11.83 -9.32 -12.29
CA LYS A 47 -11.19 -9.78 -13.52
C LYS A 47 -11.17 -11.30 -13.66
N GLY A 48 -11.73 -12.02 -12.70
CA GLY A 48 -11.74 -13.45 -12.70
C GLY A 48 -10.77 -14.06 -11.70
N ASP A 49 -10.84 -15.38 -11.56
CA ASP A 49 -10.16 -16.08 -10.48
C ASP A 49 -8.64 -16.00 -10.54
N ASP A 50 -8.09 -15.90 -11.73
CA ASP A 50 -6.64 -15.94 -11.91
C ASP A 50 -6.00 -14.57 -12.05
N ALA A 51 -6.80 -13.51 -12.03
CA ALA A 51 -6.27 -12.17 -12.20
C ALA A 51 -5.58 -11.72 -10.90
N ARG A 52 -4.29 -11.42 -10.99
CA ARG A 52 -3.47 -10.99 -9.86
C ARG A 52 -2.72 -9.72 -10.20
N TYR A 53 -2.42 -8.95 -9.19
CA TYR A 53 -1.61 -7.76 -9.37
C TYR A 53 -0.75 -7.55 -8.13
N THR A 54 0.37 -6.85 -8.30
CA THR A 54 1.26 -6.53 -7.20
C THR A 54 0.94 -5.12 -6.72
N ALA A 55 0.61 -5.00 -5.45
CA ALA A 55 0.34 -3.71 -4.83
C ALA A 55 1.55 -3.29 -4.00
N SER A 56 1.94 -2.03 -4.15
CA SER A 56 3.05 -1.46 -3.38
C SER A 56 2.48 -0.61 -2.25
N PHE A 57 3.06 -0.74 -1.07
CA PHE A 57 2.54 -0.10 0.13
C PHE A 57 3.53 0.90 0.71
N PHE A 58 2.99 2.03 1.15
CA PHE A 58 3.74 3.09 1.80
C PHE A 58 3.20 3.29 3.20
N GLY A 59 4.08 3.61 4.13
CA GLY A 59 3.70 3.79 5.52
C GLY A 59 3.30 5.21 5.86
N ALA A 60 2.64 5.37 7.00
CA ALA A 60 2.19 6.67 7.47
C ALA A 60 3.34 7.68 7.61
N SER A 61 4.54 7.20 7.92
CA SER A 61 5.71 8.06 8.04
C SER A 61 6.21 8.60 6.70
N GLN A 62 5.67 8.07 5.60
CA GLN A 62 6.11 8.45 4.24
C GLN A 62 5.11 9.33 3.51
N VAL A 63 4.08 9.79 4.21
CA VAL A 63 3.03 10.59 3.59
C VAL A 63 2.82 11.88 4.37
N HIS A 64 2.22 12.87 3.70
CA HIS A 64 1.82 14.12 4.35
C HIS A 64 0.49 14.55 3.76
N PRO A 65 -0.28 15.40 4.47
CA PRO A 65 -1.56 15.86 3.96
C PRO A 65 -1.39 16.62 2.64
N ILE A 66 -2.32 16.39 1.72
CA ILE A 66 -2.34 17.15 0.47
C ILE A 66 -2.79 18.56 0.79
N GLU A 67 -1.99 19.54 0.42
CA GLU A 67 -2.34 20.93 0.62
C GLU A 67 -3.25 21.41 -0.50
N ALA A 68 -4.30 22.10 -0.11
CA ALA A 68 -5.26 22.65 -1.07
C ALA A 68 -4.70 23.88 -1.79
#